data_221db61c1cafffb120df86d93d377dd0
#
_entry.id   221db61c1cafffb120df86d93d377dd0
#
_cell.length_a   1.000
_cell.length_b   1.000
_cell.length_c   1.000
_cell.angle_alpha   90.00
_cell.angle_beta   90.00
_cell.angle_gamma   90.00
#
_symmetry.space_group_name_H-M   'P 1'
#
loop_
_entity.id
_entity.type
_entity.pdbx_description
1 polymer ?
#
loop_
_entity_poly.entity_id
_entity_poly.type
_entity_poly.pdbx_seq_one_letter_code
_entity_poly.pdbx_strand_id
1 'polypeptide(L)'
;MPEIAIIGDHFMRAAEFEAALTARCGVGLSIRAFDLPWPDEPMEHGYATPGLDGLKEYQGDPETILAFIGSAEILITHLAPLSAGMLARLPALRMVAVSRGGPVNIDLAAARARGIRVVNTPGRNASAVAEFTIGAILAETRLIRAGHEALRQGIWRGDLYRADRTGRELSEMTVGVVGYGAIGTRVVRLLKPFGPH
;
A
#
# COMPACT_ATOMS: atom_id res chain seq x y z
N MET A 1 24.15 -19.64 5.25
CA MET A 1 23.51 -18.35 4.88
C MET A 1 22.07 -18.43 5.30
N PRO A 2 21.44 -17.34 5.75
CA PRO A 2 20.03 -17.40 6.11
C PRO A 2 19.17 -17.71 4.86
N GLU A 3 18.14 -18.52 5.06
CA GLU A 3 17.16 -18.82 4.04
C GLU A 3 16.13 -17.68 3.98
N ILE A 4 15.86 -17.15 2.77
CA ILE A 4 14.98 -16.01 2.53
C ILE A 4 13.77 -16.48 1.75
N ALA A 5 12.58 -16.28 2.29
CA ALA A 5 11.32 -16.42 1.58
C ALA A 5 10.84 -15.05 1.09
N ILE A 6 10.50 -14.94 -0.17
CA ILE A 6 9.90 -13.73 -0.76
C ILE A 6 8.48 -14.07 -1.23
N ILE A 7 7.51 -13.37 -0.68
CA ILE A 7 6.11 -13.46 -1.09
C ILE A 7 5.71 -12.12 -1.69
N GLY A 8 5.70 -12.06 -3.01
CA GLY A 8 5.20 -10.93 -3.77
C GLY A 8 3.70 -11.00 -4.04
N ASP A 9 3.21 -10.02 -4.76
CA ASP A 9 1.84 -9.91 -5.24
C ASP A 9 1.79 -9.04 -6.51
N HIS A 10 0.59 -8.75 -7.03
CA HIS A 10 0.47 -7.93 -8.24
C HIS A 10 0.89 -6.45 -8.08
N PHE A 11 0.99 -5.94 -6.85
CA PHE A 11 1.48 -4.58 -6.58
C PHE A 11 3.00 -4.53 -6.38
N MET A 12 3.57 -5.62 -5.85
CA MET A 12 4.98 -5.73 -5.51
C MET A 12 5.46 -7.15 -5.85
N ARG A 13 5.94 -7.33 -7.08
CA ARG A 13 6.35 -8.64 -7.58
C ARG A 13 7.55 -9.19 -6.82
N ALA A 14 7.55 -10.48 -6.60
CA ALA A 14 8.66 -11.16 -5.92
C ALA A 14 10.01 -10.93 -6.63
N ALA A 15 10.00 -10.89 -7.97
CA ALA A 15 11.18 -10.62 -8.77
C ALA A 15 11.80 -9.23 -8.51
N GLU A 16 10.98 -8.22 -8.17
CA GLU A 16 11.48 -6.88 -7.85
C GLU A 16 12.23 -6.87 -6.50
N PHE A 17 11.71 -7.60 -5.52
CA PHE A 17 12.38 -7.78 -4.23
C PHE A 17 13.70 -8.53 -4.39
N GLU A 18 13.70 -9.60 -5.18
CA GLU A 18 14.89 -10.39 -5.45
C GLU A 18 15.98 -9.57 -6.16
N ALA A 19 15.59 -8.81 -7.19
CA ALA A 19 16.51 -7.92 -7.90
C ALA A 19 17.11 -6.86 -6.96
N ALA A 20 16.28 -6.25 -6.08
CA ALA A 20 16.74 -5.26 -5.11
C ALA A 20 17.71 -5.86 -4.08
N LEU A 21 17.46 -7.08 -3.60
CA LEU A 21 18.35 -7.80 -2.70
C LEU A 21 19.68 -8.13 -3.37
N THR A 22 19.64 -8.68 -4.57
CA THR A 22 20.84 -9.05 -5.34
C THR A 22 21.71 -7.83 -5.61
N ALA A 23 21.10 -6.70 -5.97
CA ALA A 23 21.81 -5.44 -6.21
C ALA A 23 22.51 -4.89 -4.95
N ARG A 24 21.98 -5.19 -3.76
CA ARG A 24 22.51 -4.64 -2.50
C ARG A 24 23.41 -5.60 -1.73
N CYS A 25 23.10 -6.89 -1.78
CA CYS A 25 23.76 -7.93 -0.97
C CYS A 25 24.67 -8.83 -1.81
N GLY A 26 24.66 -8.68 -3.15
CA GLY A 26 25.43 -9.54 -4.06
C GLY A 26 24.68 -10.85 -4.41
N VAL A 27 25.39 -11.71 -5.12
CA VAL A 27 24.89 -13.04 -5.54
C VAL A 27 25.15 -14.12 -4.48
N GLY A 28 24.48 -15.24 -4.60
CA GLY A 28 24.69 -16.40 -3.72
C GLY A 28 23.76 -16.44 -2.50
N LEU A 29 22.72 -15.61 -2.46
CA LEU A 29 21.68 -15.68 -1.45
C LEU A 29 20.80 -16.94 -1.65
N SER A 30 20.40 -17.60 -0.57
CA SER A 30 19.42 -18.69 -0.59
C SER A 30 18.01 -18.10 -0.59
N ILE A 31 17.45 -17.88 -1.77
CA ILE A 31 16.15 -17.26 -1.96
C ILE A 31 15.18 -18.26 -2.57
N ARG A 32 13.96 -18.31 -2.04
CA ARG A 32 12.79 -18.84 -2.72
C ARG A 32 11.72 -17.75 -2.80
N ALA A 33 11.04 -17.67 -3.94
CA ALA A 33 10.14 -16.59 -4.24
C ALA A 33 8.88 -17.07 -4.97
N PHE A 34 7.73 -16.51 -4.65
CA PHE A 34 6.52 -16.64 -5.44
C PHE A 34 5.65 -15.41 -5.29
N ASP A 35 4.74 -15.21 -6.26
CA ASP A 35 3.72 -14.18 -6.18
C ASP A 35 2.38 -14.79 -5.77
N LEU A 36 1.69 -14.14 -4.83
CA LEU A 36 0.33 -14.52 -4.45
C LEU A 36 -0.60 -14.44 -5.68
N PRO A 37 -1.46 -15.43 -5.89
CA PRO A 37 -2.48 -15.35 -6.91
C PRO A 37 -3.43 -14.19 -6.60
N TRP A 38 -3.90 -13.51 -7.65
CA TRP A 38 -4.77 -12.38 -7.54
C TRP A 38 -6.00 -12.58 -8.41
N PRO A 39 -7.21 -12.49 -7.89
CA PRO A 39 -8.38 -12.49 -8.74
C PRO A 39 -8.44 -11.22 -9.59
N ASP A 40 -8.94 -11.33 -10.82
CA ASP A 40 -9.19 -10.19 -11.71
C ASP A 40 -10.38 -9.33 -11.27
N GLU A 41 -10.89 -9.56 -10.08
CA GLU A 41 -12.02 -8.84 -9.48
C GLU A 41 -11.53 -7.71 -8.58
N PRO A 42 -12.38 -6.69 -8.35
CA PRO A 42 -12.08 -5.67 -7.35
C PRO A 42 -11.75 -6.32 -6.02
N MET A 43 -10.59 -5.97 -5.45
CA MET A 43 -10.17 -6.50 -4.17
C MET A 43 -11.10 -5.99 -3.07
N GLU A 44 -11.84 -6.89 -2.46
CA GLU A 44 -12.49 -6.60 -1.20
C GLU A 44 -11.46 -6.66 -0.07
N HIS A 45 -11.24 -5.56 0.58
CA HIS A 45 -10.47 -5.51 1.82
C HIS A 45 -11.30 -6.04 2.99
N GLY A 46 -12.02 -7.12 2.75
CA GLY A 46 -12.86 -7.79 3.73
C GLY A 46 -12.06 -8.83 4.49
N TYR A 47 -12.22 -8.88 5.75
CA TYR A 47 -11.27 -9.39 6.70
C TYR A 47 -11.96 -10.28 7.74
N ALA A 48 -12.61 -11.30 7.26
CA ALA A 48 -13.25 -12.31 8.08
C ALA A 48 -12.63 -13.71 7.88
N THR A 49 -11.34 -13.79 7.55
CA THR A 49 -10.65 -15.06 7.45
C THR A 49 -10.37 -15.60 8.85
N PRO A 50 -10.87 -16.80 9.21
CA PRO A 50 -10.62 -17.40 10.51
C PRO A 50 -9.10 -17.48 10.82
N GLY A 51 -8.73 -17.09 12.04
CA GLY A 51 -7.33 -17.09 12.48
C GLY A 51 -6.49 -15.88 12.05
N LEU A 52 -7.10 -14.91 11.36
CA LEU A 52 -6.47 -13.63 10.99
C LEU A 52 -7.13 -12.43 11.69
N ASP A 53 -7.80 -12.67 12.82
CA ASP A 53 -8.50 -11.65 13.56
C ASP A 53 -7.56 -10.47 13.92
N GLY A 54 -8.05 -9.26 13.67
CA GLY A 54 -7.31 -8.03 13.93
C GLY A 54 -6.31 -7.62 12.84
N LEU A 55 -5.99 -8.48 11.89
CA LEU A 55 -5.19 -8.12 10.72
C LEU A 55 -6.06 -7.46 9.65
N LYS A 56 -5.46 -6.62 8.83
CA LYS A 56 -6.13 -5.87 7.75
C LYS A 56 -5.29 -5.84 6.49
N GLU A 57 -5.95 -5.61 5.35
CA GLU A 57 -5.28 -5.40 4.06
C GLU A 57 -4.27 -6.50 3.73
N TYR A 58 -4.66 -7.73 3.86
CA TYR A 58 -3.86 -8.91 3.55
C TYR A 58 -4.42 -9.69 2.36
N GLN A 59 -3.57 -10.53 1.78
CA GLN A 59 -3.90 -11.43 0.68
C GLN A 59 -3.21 -12.78 0.87
N GLY A 60 -3.88 -13.84 0.42
CA GLY A 60 -3.36 -15.20 0.40
C GLY A 60 -3.91 -16.09 1.52
N ASP A 61 -3.88 -17.39 1.24
CA ASP A 61 -4.30 -18.43 2.17
C ASP A 61 -3.24 -18.67 3.23
N PRO A 62 -3.57 -18.65 4.54
CA PRO A 62 -2.62 -18.83 5.63
C PRO A 62 -1.80 -20.13 5.56
N GLU A 63 -2.42 -21.24 5.18
CA GLU A 63 -1.72 -22.54 5.13
C GLU A 63 -0.72 -22.59 3.99
N THR A 64 -1.08 -22.07 2.83
CA THR A 64 -0.17 -21.93 1.68
C THR A 64 1.02 -21.05 2.03
N ILE A 65 0.78 -19.93 2.69
CA ILE A 65 1.83 -18.99 3.13
C ILE A 65 2.77 -19.67 4.14
N LEU A 66 2.22 -20.35 5.15
CA LEU A 66 3.00 -21.07 6.14
C LEU A 66 3.87 -22.17 5.53
N ALA A 67 3.28 -22.97 4.64
CA ALA A 67 4.01 -24.04 3.93
C ALA A 67 5.16 -23.46 3.08
N PHE A 68 4.94 -22.32 2.45
CA PHE A 68 5.96 -21.65 1.66
C PHE A 68 7.08 -21.05 2.54
N ILE A 69 6.74 -20.37 3.63
CA ILE A 69 7.75 -19.79 4.53
C ILE A 69 8.60 -20.92 5.18
N GLY A 70 7.97 -21.99 5.64
CA GLY A 70 8.63 -23.19 6.19
C GLY A 70 9.75 -22.86 7.17
N SER A 71 10.99 -23.21 6.79
CA SER A 71 12.21 -23.01 7.58
C SER A 71 12.93 -21.68 7.35
N ALA A 72 12.36 -20.76 6.55
CA ALA A 72 13.02 -19.50 6.26
C ALA A 72 13.22 -18.66 7.53
N GLU A 73 14.41 -18.07 7.64
CA GLU A 73 14.76 -17.17 8.72
C GLU A 73 14.31 -15.73 8.44
N ILE A 74 14.17 -15.38 7.18
CA ILE A 74 13.77 -14.04 6.72
C ILE A 74 12.58 -14.15 5.78
N LEU A 75 11.54 -13.39 6.03
CA LEU A 75 10.42 -13.19 5.12
C LEU A 75 10.47 -11.77 4.55
N ILE A 76 10.31 -11.65 3.25
CA ILE A 76 10.04 -10.38 2.58
C ILE A 76 8.67 -10.47 1.93
N THR A 77 7.80 -9.50 2.19
CA THR A 77 6.44 -9.51 1.66
C THR A 77 5.85 -8.11 1.55
N HIS A 78 4.70 -8.03 0.88
CA HIS A 78 3.85 -6.84 0.86
C HIS A 78 2.51 -7.13 1.53
N LEU A 79 1.73 -8.12 1.08
CA LEU A 79 0.37 -8.38 1.56
C LEU A 79 0.20 -9.69 2.33
N ALA A 80 1.17 -10.60 2.38
CA ALA A 80 0.99 -11.84 3.11
C ALA A 80 0.68 -11.58 4.60
N PRO A 81 -0.37 -12.22 5.18
CA PRO A 81 -0.71 -12.06 6.58
C PRO A 81 0.24 -12.85 7.48
N LEU A 82 0.49 -12.34 8.69
CA LEU A 82 1.16 -13.06 9.76
C LEU A 82 0.45 -12.82 11.09
N SER A 83 -0.50 -13.68 11.43
CA SER A 83 -1.17 -13.66 12.73
C SER A 83 -0.29 -14.28 13.82
N ALA A 84 -0.69 -14.09 15.09
CA ALA A 84 -0.03 -14.73 16.24
C ALA A 84 0.09 -16.26 16.08
N GLY A 85 -1.02 -16.90 15.61
CA GLY A 85 -1.04 -18.34 15.36
C GLY A 85 -0.10 -18.77 14.26
N MET A 86 0.02 -17.99 13.17
CA MET A 86 0.97 -18.26 12.10
C MET A 86 2.42 -18.10 12.57
N LEU A 87 2.71 -17.00 13.27
CA LEU A 87 4.05 -16.76 13.82
C LEU A 87 4.48 -17.87 14.79
N ALA A 88 3.56 -18.46 15.56
CA ALA A 88 3.86 -19.57 16.45
C ALA A 88 4.34 -20.84 15.71
N ARG A 89 3.93 -21.02 14.46
CA ARG A 89 4.28 -22.15 13.58
C ARG A 89 5.58 -21.94 12.78
N LEU A 90 6.21 -20.78 12.92
CA LEU A 90 7.43 -20.40 12.18
C LEU A 90 8.62 -20.22 13.15
N PRO A 91 9.14 -21.31 13.75
CA PRO A 91 10.16 -21.21 14.78
C PRO A 91 11.51 -20.70 14.29
N ALA A 92 11.80 -20.83 12.99
CA ALA A 92 13.04 -20.36 12.39
C ALA A 92 13.00 -18.88 12.02
N LEU A 93 11.81 -18.27 11.92
CA LEU A 93 11.64 -16.90 11.43
C LEU A 93 12.20 -15.89 12.45
N ARG A 94 13.10 -15.05 12.01
CA ARG A 94 13.81 -14.04 12.83
C ARG A 94 13.53 -12.61 12.37
N MET A 95 13.19 -12.45 11.08
CA MET A 95 12.95 -11.11 10.50
C MET A 95 11.83 -11.15 9.47
N VAL A 96 11.01 -10.12 9.50
CA VAL A 96 10.01 -9.84 8.46
C VAL A 96 10.27 -8.43 7.91
N ALA A 97 10.54 -8.34 6.62
CA ALA A 97 10.60 -7.09 5.88
C ALA A 97 9.29 -6.92 5.09
N VAL A 98 8.51 -5.91 5.45
CA VAL A 98 7.22 -5.68 4.81
C VAL A 98 7.22 -4.35 4.06
N SER A 99 6.90 -4.41 2.76
CA SER A 99 6.89 -3.24 1.87
C SER A 99 5.63 -2.38 2.04
N ARG A 100 5.39 -1.90 3.26
CA ARG A 100 4.22 -1.07 3.63
C ARG A 100 4.62 0.07 4.53
N GLY A 101 3.81 1.14 4.50
CA GLY A 101 3.96 2.26 5.44
C GLY A 101 3.54 1.90 6.87
N GLY A 102 2.46 1.11 6.99
CA GLY A 102 1.98 0.54 8.25
C GLY A 102 1.70 -0.95 8.05
N PRO A 103 2.38 -1.87 8.76
CA PRO A 103 2.27 -3.30 8.54
C PRO A 103 1.04 -3.90 9.25
N VAL A 104 -0.17 -3.47 8.86
CA VAL A 104 -1.45 -3.88 9.45
C VAL A 104 -1.83 -5.34 9.16
N ASN A 105 -1.11 -5.98 8.27
CA ASN A 105 -1.22 -7.39 7.92
C ASN A 105 -0.32 -8.30 8.81
N ILE A 106 0.38 -7.74 9.78
CA ILE A 106 1.28 -8.49 10.66
C ILE A 106 0.94 -8.20 12.12
N ASP A 107 0.81 -9.23 12.94
CA ASP A 107 0.69 -9.10 14.39
C ASP A 107 2.04 -8.67 14.99
N LEU A 108 2.21 -7.37 15.13
CA LEU A 108 3.45 -6.78 15.67
C LEU A 108 3.70 -7.14 17.14
N ALA A 109 2.64 -7.34 17.93
CA ALA A 109 2.77 -7.70 19.33
C ALA A 109 3.30 -9.13 19.46
N ALA A 110 2.72 -10.06 18.72
CA ALA A 110 3.17 -11.45 18.67
C ALA A 110 4.58 -11.58 18.08
N ALA A 111 4.91 -10.85 17.02
CA ALA A 111 6.25 -10.83 16.45
C ALA A 111 7.29 -10.38 17.49
N ARG A 112 7.01 -9.27 18.19
CA ARG A 112 7.88 -8.75 19.26
C ARG A 112 8.06 -9.75 20.39
N ALA A 113 6.98 -10.38 20.87
CA ALA A 113 7.02 -11.37 21.95
C ALA A 113 7.90 -12.58 21.60
N ARG A 114 8.04 -12.89 20.31
CA ARG A 114 8.88 -13.97 19.79
C ARG A 114 10.29 -13.53 19.39
N GLY A 115 10.65 -12.27 19.58
CA GLY A 115 11.93 -11.72 19.16
C GLY A 115 12.09 -11.57 17.63
N ILE A 116 10.99 -11.62 16.87
CA ILE A 116 11.02 -11.44 15.42
C ILE A 116 11.09 -9.95 15.12
N ARG A 117 12.11 -9.54 14.38
CA ARG A 117 12.28 -8.16 13.95
C ARG A 117 11.37 -7.87 12.74
N VAL A 118 10.47 -6.93 12.89
CA VAL A 118 9.66 -6.42 11.75
C VAL A 118 10.21 -5.08 11.31
N VAL A 119 10.51 -4.96 10.01
CA VAL A 119 10.91 -3.69 9.36
C VAL A 119 9.91 -3.36 8.27
N ASN A 120 9.60 -2.08 8.14
CA ASN A 120 8.62 -1.58 7.17
C ASN A 120 9.17 -0.36 6.43
N THR A 121 8.45 0.13 5.41
CA THR A 121 8.91 1.20 4.50
C THR A 121 7.97 2.41 4.52
N PRO A 122 7.96 3.21 5.62
CA PRO A 122 7.12 4.39 5.70
C PRO A 122 7.41 5.38 4.57
N GLY A 123 6.36 5.88 3.94
CA GLY A 123 6.48 6.92 2.93
C GLY A 123 6.89 6.45 1.52
N ARG A 124 7.02 5.13 1.26
CA ARG A 124 7.43 4.64 -0.06
C ARG A 124 6.52 5.10 -1.20
N ASN A 125 5.22 5.20 -0.95
CA ASN A 125 4.21 5.65 -1.92
C ASN A 125 3.75 7.10 -1.69
N ALA A 126 4.45 7.87 -0.84
CA ALA A 126 3.99 9.18 -0.42
C ALA A 126 3.91 10.19 -1.58
N SER A 127 4.78 10.10 -2.58
CA SER A 127 4.71 10.95 -3.77
C SER A 127 3.48 10.63 -4.61
N ALA A 128 3.26 9.36 -4.94
CA ALA A 128 2.10 8.94 -5.73
C ALA A 128 0.77 9.30 -5.04
N VAL A 129 0.68 9.09 -3.72
CA VAL A 129 -0.53 9.46 -2.95
C VAL A 129 -0.73 10.98 -2.93
N ALA A 130 0.34 11.76 -2.80
CA ALA A 130 0.25 13.22 -2.84
C ALA A 130 -0.20 13.72 -4.22
N GLU A 131 0.34 13.18 -5.31
CA GLU A 131 -0.07 13.49 -6.68
C GLU A 131 -1.54 13.13 -6.93
N PHE A 132 -1.96 11.94 -6.51
CA PHE A 132 -3.37 11.53 -6.57
C PHE A 132 -4.27 12.51 -5.80
N THR A 133 -3.86 12.94 -4.61
CA THR A 133 -4.61 13.89 -3.79
C THR A 133 -4.79 15.23 -4.51
N ILE A 134 -3.74 15.76 -5.14
CA ILE A 134 -3.83 17.00 -5.94
C ILE A 134 -4.76 16.79 -7.13
N GLY A 135 -4.61 15.66 -7.84
CA GLY A 135 -5.49 15.31 -8.96
C GLY A 135 -6.97 15.25 -8.55
N ALA A 136 -7.27 14.62 -7.40
CA ALA A 136 -8.64 14.53 -6.87
C ALA A 136 -9.20 15.92 -6.49
N ILE A 137 -8.41 16.76 -5.81
CA ILE A 137 -8.80 18.13 -5.46
C ILE A 137 -9.14 18.92 -6.73
N LEU A 138 -8.28 18.88 -7.74
CA LEU A 138 -8.52 19.58 -9.01
C LEU A 138 -9.72 19.00 -9.77
N ALA A 139 -9.89 17.68 -9.78
CA ALA A 139 -11.01 17.04 -10.46
C ALA A 139 -12.37 17.47 -9.89
N GLU A 140 -12.47 17.58 -8.56
CA GLU A 140 -13.72 18.00 -7.90
C GLU A 140 -13.91 19.51 -7.95
N THR A 141 -12.89 20.31 -7.66
CA THR A 141 -12.99 21.77 -7.65
C THR A 141 -13.23 22.36 -9.05
N ARG A 142 -12.73 21.71 -10.10
CA ARG A 142 -12.91 22.12 -11.52
C ARG A 142 -14.01 21.35 -12.24
N LEU A 143 -14.82 20.56 -11.53
CA LEU A 143 -15.95 19.78 -12.07
C LEU A 143 -15.57 18.84 -13.23
N ILE A 144 -14.30 18.37 -13.26
CA ILE A 144 -13.78 17.51 -14.33
C ILE A 144 -14.57 16.20 -14.38
N ARG A 145 -14.87 15.59 -13.24
CA ARG A 145 -15.66 14.37 -13.16
C ARG A 145 -17.07 14.55 -13.72
N ALA A 146 -17.74 15.63 -13.35
CA ALA A 146 -19.10 15.90 -13.84
C ALA A 146 -19.13 16.14 -15.37
N GLY A 147 -18.14 16.85 -15.90
CA GLY A 147 -17.98 17.05 -17.34
C GLY A 147 -17.68 15.75 -18.08
N HIS A 148 -16.76 14.95 -17.56
CA HIS A 148 -16.38 13.65 -18.14
C HIS A 148 -17.57 12.69 -18.19
N GLU A 149 -18.31 12.54 -17.11
CA GLU A 149 -19.46 11.63 -17.05
C GLU A 149 -20.57 12.03 -18.03
N ALA A 150 -20.86 13.32 -18.14
CA ALA A 150 -21.82 13.82 -19.10
C ALA A 150 -21.38 13.56 -20.56
N LEU A 151 -20.11 13.81 -20.88
CA LEU A 151 -19.57 13.54 -22.22
C LEU A 151 -19.62 12.05 -22.60
N ARG A 152 -19.42 11.16 -21.65
CA ARG A 152 -19.59 9.71 -21.89
C ARG A 152 -21.02 9.35 -22.31
N GLN A 153 -22.00 10.14 -21.92
CA GLN A 153 -23.40 10.01 -22.28
C GLN A 153 -23.77 10.84 -23.53
N GLY A 154 -22.80 11.45 -24.21
CA GLY A 154 -23.01 12.32 -25.36
C GLY A 154 -23.59 13.70 -25.02
N ILE A 155 -23.55 14.10 -23.73
CA ILE A 155 -24.13 15.36 -23.25
C ILE A 155 -23.03 16.40 -23.06
N TRP A 156 -23.16 17.53 -23.77
CA TRP A 156 -22.32 18.71 -23.57
C TRP A 156 -22.88 19.58 -22.43
N ARG A 157 -22.10 19.70 -21.32
CA ARG A 157 -22.47 20.45 -20.12
C ARG A 157 -21.88 21.85 -20.11
N GLY A 158 -22.31 22.72 -21.04
CA GLY A 158 -21.92 24.12 -21.06
C GLY A 158 -22.35 24.92 -19.82
N ASP A 159 -23.33 24.42 -19.08
CA ASP A 159 -23.76 24.99 -17.79
C ASP A 159 -22.69 24.92 -16.68
N LEU A 160 -21.68 24.05 -16.79
CA LEU A 160 -20.59 23.99 -15.83
C LEU A 160 -19.68 25.21 -15.82
N TYR A 161 -19.78 26.09 -16.84
CA TYR A 161 -19.07 27.38 -16.92
C TYR A 161 -19.87 28.54 -16.33
N ARG A 162 -21.11 28.33 -15.89
CA ARG A 162 -21.91 29.38 -15.29
C ARG A 162 -21.33 29.85 -13.98
N ALA A 163 -21.42 31.15 -13.70
CA ALA A 163 -20.86 31.73 -12.47
C ALA A 163 -21.46 31.14 -11.17
N ASP A 164 -22.71 30.65 -11.24
CA ASP A 164 -23.39 29.99 -10.12
C ASP A 164 -23.11 28.48 -10.02
N ARG A 165 -22.37 27.91 -10.96
CA ARG A 165 -22.05 26.48 -11.04
C ARG A 165 -20.56 26.20 -11.01
N THR A 166 -19.76 27.06 -11.60
CA THR A 166 -18.30 26.88 -11.61
C THR A 166 -17.74 26.98 -10.19
N GLY A 167 -16.83 26.10 -9.84
CA GLY A 167 -16.14 26.16 -8.55
C GLY A 167 -15.20 27.35 -8.44
N ARG A 168 -14.90 27.77 -7.23
CA ARG A 168 -13.86 28.77 -6.95
C ARG A 168 -12.49 28.26 -7.42
N GLU A 169 -11.61 29.18 -7.74
CA GLU A 169 -10.20 28.84 -7.93
C GLU A 169 -9.54 28.44 -6.60
N LEU A 170 -8.50 27.61 -6.67
CA LEU A 170 -7.84 27.14 -5.45
C LEU A 170 -7.24 28.29 -4.64
N SER A 171 -6.83 29.38 -5.29
CA SER A 171 -6.35 30.60 -4.64
C SER A 171 -7.40 31.29 -3.75
N GLU A 172 -8.68 31.01 -3.98
CA GLU A 172 -9.80 31.55 -3.20
C GLU A 172 -10.33 30.58 -2.14
N MET A 173 -9.67 29.42 -1.99
CA MET A 173 -10.10 28.35 -1.11
C MET A 173 -9.16 28.20 0.10
N THR A 174 -9.71 27.71 1.19
CA THR A 174 -8.92 27.21 2.32
C THR A 174 -8.88 25.70 2.25
N VAL A 175 -7.69 25.12 2.29
CA VAL A 175 -7.49 23.67 2.30
C VAL A 175 -7.00 23.22 3.66
N GLY A 176 -7.84 22.47 4.38
CA GLY A 176 -7.49 21.83 5.63
C GLY A 176 -6.78 20.49 5.41
N VAL A 177 -5.62 20.30 6.04
CA VAL A 177 -4.88 19.04 5.96
C VAL A 177 -4.86 18.38 7.34
N VAL A 178 -5.50 17.21 7.44
CA VAL A 178 -5.47 16.38 8.64
C VAL A 178 -4.32 15.41 8.56
N GLY A 179 -3.28 15.61 9.38
CA GLY A 179 -2.04 14.85 9.36
C GLY A 179 -0.94 15.51 8.51
N TYR A 180 0.19 15.79 9.14
CA TYR A 180 1.33 16.48 8.52
C TYR A 180 2.60 15.60 8.52
N GLY A 181 2.43 14.34 8.09
CA GLY A 181 3.51 13.36 7.94
C GLY A 181 4.10 13.35 6.52
N ALA A 182 4.59 12.17 6.10
CA ALA A 182 5.24 11.99 4.81
C ALA A 182 4.37 12.37 3.60
N ILE A 183 3.06 12.15 3.67
CA ILE A 183 2.10 12.51 2.61
C ILE A 183 1.67 13.97 2.75
N GLY A 184 1.15 14.37 3.93
CA GLY A 184 0.62 15.72 4.15
C GLY A 184 1.61 16.82 3.83
N THR A 185 2.88 16.65 4.19
CA THR A 185 3.96 17.59 3.85
C THR A 185 4.13 17.74 2.33
N ARG A 186 4.01 16.65 1.57
CA ARG A 186 4.10 16.68 0.10
C ARG A 186 2.87 17.33 -0.52
N VAL A 187 1.67 17.01 -0.02
CA VAL A 187 0.43 17.63 -0.47
C VAL A 187 0.48 19.14 -0.30
N VAL A 188 0.86 19.64 0.89
CA VAL A 188 0.99 21.08 1.13
C VAL A 188 2.00 21.73 0.19
N ARG A 189 3.16 21.08 -0.01
CA ARG A 189 4.17 21.59 -0.95
C ARG A 189 3.64 21.68 -2.39
N LEU A 190 2.86 20.68 -2.85
CA LEU A 190 2.28 20.66 -4.19
C LEU A 190 1.11 21.64 -4.35
N LEU A 191 0.36 21.91 -3.27
CA LEU A 191 -0.73 22.89 -3.27
C LEU A 191 -0.23 24.34 -3.29
N LYS A 192 0.92 24.59 -2.68
CA LYS A 192 1.45 25.95 -2.50
C LYS A 192 1.47 26.80 -3.80
N PRO A 193 1.87 26.29 -4.98
CA PRO A 193 1.84 27.07 -6.22
C PRO A 193 0.44 27.49 -6.69
N PHE A 194 -0.63 26.81 -6.25
CA PHE A 194 -2.01 27.17 -6.56
C PHE A 194 -2.57 28.29 -5.66
N GLY A 195 -1.84 28.68 -4.62
CA GLY A 195 -2.15 29.80 -3.74
C GLY A 195 -3.31 29.65 -2.76
N PRO A 196 -3.78 28.44 -2.35
CA PRO A 196 -4.82 28.33 -1.32
C PRO A 196 -4.32 28.80 0.06
N HIS A 197 -5.29 29.18 0.90
CA HIS A 197 -5.07 29.51 2.31
C HIS A 197 -5.14 28.27 3.20
#